data_ab00a00f6b48bcff2acec2db7cf113ec
#
_entry.id   ab00a00f6b48bcff2acec2db7cf113ec
#
_cell.length_a   1.000
_cell.length_b   1.000
_cell.length_c   1.000
_cell.angle_alpha   90.00
_cell.angle_beta   90.00
_cell.angle_gamma   90.00
#
_symmetry.space_group_name_H-M   'P 1'
#
loop_
_entity.id
_entity.type
_entity.pdbx_description
1 polymer ?
#
loop_
_entity_poly.entity_id
_entity_poly.type
_entity_poly.pdbx_seq_one_letter_code
_entity_poly.pdbx_strand_id
1 'polypeptide(L)'
;MAQIDKFIPILYRWEAGIEMKEGETLEQAFSRAKKTGFANDPNDKGGATMVGVTIGTYRQYCQYKNKKVPTVQDLKNIPYKEWRDVVHSMYWSKWKADLIESQRVANMLVDWVWVSGQNIGIKRV
;
A
#
# COMPACT_ATOMS: atom_id res chain seq x y z
N MET A 1 11.53 -9.24 14.77
CA MET A 1 10.50 -9.45 13.75
C MET A 1 10.30 -8.19 12.94
N ALA A 2 10.03 -8.35 11.65
CA ALA A 2 9.84 -7.21 10.77
C ALA A 2 8.54 -6.45 11.10
N GLN A 3 8.56 -5.14 10.92
CA GLN A 3 7.44 -4.27 11.24
C GLN A 3 7.00 -3.46 10.01
N ILE A 4 5.70 -3.44 9.77
CA ILE A 4 5.13 -2.72 8.63
C ILE A 4 5.46 -1.22 8.68
N ASP A 5 5.49 -0.63 9.87
CA ASP A 5 5.74 0.81 10.01
C ASP A 5 7.13 1.22 9.49
N LYS A 6 8.06 0.29 9.40
CA LYS A 6 9.37 0.53 8.81
C LYS A 6 9.36 0.40 7.28
N PHE A 7 8.35 -0.27 6.75
CA PHE A 7 8.17 -0.41 5.30
C PHE A 7 7.41 0.77 4.70
N ILE A 8 6.48 1.35 5.44
CA ILE A 8 5.62 2.42 4.93
C ILE A 8 6.41 3.63 4.37
N PRO A 9 7.49 4.11 5.01
CA PRO A 9 8.27 5.20 4.43
C PRO A 9 8.84 4.88 3.04
N ILE A 10 9.15 3.61 2.79
CA ILE A 10 9.63 3.15 1.49
C ILE A 10 8.52 3.26 0.45
N LEU A 11 7.30 2.89 0.82
CA LEU A 11 6.13 3.05 -0.06
C LEU A 11 5.88 4.52 -0.39
N TYR A 12 5.99 5.41 0.60
CA TYR A 12 5.81 6.84 0.37
C TYR A 12 6.81 7.37 -0.64
N ARG A 13 8.06 6.92 -0.53
CA ARG A 13 9.12 7.34 -1.46
C ARG A 13 8.86 6.86 -2.88
N TRP A 14 8.45 5.61 -3.03
CA TRP A 14 8.30 5.00 -4.35
C TRP A 14 6.96 5.31 -5.00
N GLU A 15 5.89 5.32 -4.21
CA GLU A 15 4.53 5.47 -4.75
C GLU A 15 4.04 6.93 -4.73
N ALA A 16 4.62 7.77 -3.90
CA ALA A 16 4.21 9.17 -3.77
C ALA A 16 5.36 10.16 -3.98
N GLY A 17 6.59 9.67 -4.07
CA GLY A 17 7.76 10.53 -4.29
C GLY A 17 8.10 11.44 -3.13
N ILE A 18 7.70 11.07 -1.90
CA ILE A 18 7.99 11.89 -0.72
C ILE A 18 8.94 11.17 0.22
N GLU A 19 9.63 11.93 1.04
CA GLU A 19 10.47 11.41 2.11
C GLU A 19 9.94 11.90 3.45
N MET A 20 10.12 11.06 4.49
CA MET A 20 9.74 11.43 5.85
C MET A 20 10.60 12.58 6.35
N LYS A 21 9.96 13.54 7.00
CA LYS A 21 10.67 14.64 7.66
C LYS A 21 10.99 14.26 9.09
N GLU A 22 12.04 14.85 9.64
CA GLU A 22 12.40 14.63 11.03
C GLU A 22 11.22 15.01 11.95
N GLY A 23 10.87 14.11 12.86
CA GLY A 23 9.77 14.33 13.79
C GLY A 23 8.38 14.13 13.21
N GLU A 24 8.27 13.81 11.91
CA GLU A 24 6.98 13.60 11.26
C GLU A 24 6.47 12.18 11.55
N THR A 25 5.17 12.07 11.88
CA THR A 25 4.54 10.77 12.04
C THR A 25 4.17 10.20 10.68
N LEU A 26 3.93 8.88 10.62
CA LEU A 26 3.48 8.23 9.40
C LEU A 26 2.15 8.81 8.91
N GLU A 27 1.24 9.12 9.83
CA GLU A 27 -0.06 9.71 9.47
C GLU A 27 0.11 11.12 8.90
N GLN A 28 1.00 11.92 9.46
CA GLN A 28 1.30 13.26 8.93
C GLN A 28 1.89 13.17 7.53
N ALA A 29 2.83 12.25 7.34
CA ALA A 29 3.43 12.04 6.03
C ALA A 29 2.40 11.54 5.02
N PHE A 30 1.45 10.71 5.45
CA PHE A 30 0.39 10.23 4.57
C PHE A 30 -0.44 11.38 4.00
N SER A 31 -0.71 12.41 4.80
CA SER A 31 -1.44 13.59 4.32
C SER A 31 -0.72 14.27 3.16
N ARG A 32 0.61 14.29 3.17
CA ARG A 32 1.41 14.79 2.05
C ARG A 32 1.44 13.80 0.89
N ALA A 33 1.56 12.51 1.21
CA ALA A 33 1.64 11.46 0.20
C ALA A 33 0.38 11.37 -0.64
N LYS A 34 -0.79 11.62 -0.06
CA LYS A 34 -2.06 11.59 -0.78
C LYS A 34 -2.12 12.59 -1.93
N LYS A 35 -1.43 13.72 -1.79
CA LYS A 35 -1.45 14.77 -2.80
C LYS A 35 -0.73 14.35 -4.08
N THR A 36 0.31 13.55 -3.96
CA THR A 36 1.13 13.12 -5.09
C THR A 36 0.95 11.65 -5.43
N GLY A 37 0.41 10.86 -4.51
CA GLY A 37 0.26 9.41 -4.67
C GLY A 37 -1.07 8.94 -5.23
N PHE A 38 -2.01 9.83 -5.50
CA PHE A 38 -3.28 9.47 -6.12
C PHE A 38 -3.16 9.58 -7.63
N ALA A 39 -3.55 8.52 -8.33
CA ALA A 39 -3.60 8.48 -9.78
C ALA A 39 -4.91 7.82 -10.22
N ASN A 40 -5.52 8.36 -11.27
CA ASN A 40 -6.73 7.79 -11.86
C ASN A 40 -6.67 8.01 -13.37
N ASP A 41 -5.85 7.18 -14.03
CA ASP A 41 -5.70 7.22 -15.48
C ASP A 41 -6.73 6.26 -16.10
N PRO A 42 -7.69 6.76 -16.90
CA PRO A 42 -8.70 5.90 -17.53
C PRO A 42 -8.10 4.89 -18.51
N ASN A 43 -6.89 5.12 -18.98
CA ASN A 43 -6.19 4.20 -19.87
C ASN A 43 -5.42 3.12 -19.13
N ASP A 44 -5.31 3.22 -17.82
CA ASP A 44 -4.62 2.23 -16.99
C ASP A 44 -5.57 1.11 -16.61
N LYS A 45 -5.22 -0.12 -16.96
CA LYS A 45 -6.02 -1.31 -16.64
C LYS A 45 -6.17 -1.52 -15.14
N GLY A 46 -5.21 -1.05 -14.35
CA GLY A 46 -5.27 -1.16 -12.90
C GLY A 46 -6.28 -0.22 -12.25
N GLY A 47 -6.73 0.81 -13.00
CA GLY A 47 -7.65 1.82 -12.49
C GLY A 47 -6.99 2.79 -11.51
N ALA A 48 -7.80 3.38 -10.63
CA ALA A 48 -7.31 4.35 -9.66
C ALA A 48 -6.38 3.71 -8.63
N THR A 49 -5.38 4.48 -8.18
CA THR A 49 -4.47 4.06 -7.11
C THR A 49 -4.29 5.19 -6.10
N MET A 50 -4.03 4.82 -4.84
CA MET A 50 -3.71 5.77 -3.77
C MET A 50 -2.49 5.25 -3.01
N VAL A 51 -1.35 5.92 -3.21
CA VAL A 51 -0.06 5.52 -2.60
C VAL A 51 0.15 4.02 -2.75
N GLY A 52 0.00 3.53 -3.99
CA GLY A 52 0.23 2.14 -4.35
C GLY A 52 -0.96 1.19 -4.15
N VAL A 53 -2.00 1.58 -3.42
CA VAL A 53 -3.18 0.73 -3.23
C VAL A 53 -4.13 0.94 -4.41
N THR A 54 -4.39 -0.13 -5.18
CA THR A 54 -5.31 -0.05 -6.31
C THR A 54 -6.76 -0.14 -5.84
N ILE A 55 -7.67 0.40 -6.66
CA ILE A 55 -9.10 0.30 -6.36
C ILE A 55 -9.56 -1.16 -6.28
N GLY A 56 -8.98 -2.04 -7.12
CA GLY A 56 -9.30 -3.46 -7.07
C GLY A 56 -8.92 -4.10 -5.75
N THR A 57 -7.73 -3.81 -5.23
CA THR A 57 -7.29 -4.31 -3.93
C THR A 57 -8.16 -3.76 -2.80
N TYR A 58 -8.51 -2.48 -2.87
CA TYR A 58 -9.38 -1.86 -1.86
C TYR A 58 -10.76 -2.53 -1.85
N ARG A 59 -11.30 -2.85 -3.03
CA ARG A 59 -12.58 -3.58 -3.13
C ARG A 59 -12.48 -4.96 -2.49
N GLN A 60 -11.39 -5.69 -2.74
CA GLN A 60 -11.18 -7.00 -2.12
C GLN A 60 -11.09 -6.89 -0.60
N TYR A 61 -10.38 -5.88 -0.11
CA TYR A 61 -10.27 -5.60 1.32
C TYR A 61 -11.65 -5.35 1.93
N CYS A 62 -12.47 -4.51 1.30
CA CYS A 62 -13.80 -4.20 1.80
C CYS A 62 -14.71 -5.42 1.78
N GLN A 63 -14.60 -6.27 0.77
CA GLN A 63 -15.35 -7.53 0.71
C GLN A 63 -14.94 -8.46 1.86
N TYR A 64 -13.64 -8.56 2.10
CA TYR A 64 -13.11 -9.36 3.20
C TYR A 64 -13.61 -8.87 4.56
N LYS A 65 -13.74 -7.56 4.74
CA LYS A 65 -14.20 -6.95 5.99
C LYS A 65 -15.72 -6.78 6.05
N ASN A 66 -16.46 -7.29 5.07
CA ASN A 66 -17.92 -7.12 4.97
C ASN A 66 -18.33 -5.64 4.94
N LYS A 67 -17.53 -4.82 4.28
CA LYS A 67 -17.81 -3.40 4.10
C LYS A 67 -18.46 -3.17 2.73
N LYS A 68 -19.10 -2.00 2.58
CA LYS A 68 -19.68 -1.58 1.31
C LYS A 68 -18.60 -1.49 0.23
N VAL A 69 -18.95 -1.81 -1.01
CA VAL A 69 -18.03 -1.69 -2.15
C VAL A 69 -17.60 -0.22 -2.30
N PRO A 70 -16.29 0.06 -2.26
CA PRO A 70 -15.81 1.43 -2.34
C PRO A 70 -15.83 1.97 -3.77
N THR A 71 -15.99 3.28 -3.88
CA THR A 71 -15.87 4.01 -5.14
C THR A 71 -14.44 4.57 -5.26
N VAL A 72 -14.13 5.12 -6.45
CA VAL A 72 -12.86 5.82 -6.66
C VAL A 72 -12.75 7.02 -5.70
N GLN A 73 -13.87 7.70 -5.44
CA GLN A 73 -13.88 8.82 -4.51
C GLN A 73 -13.55 8.36 -3.08
N ASP A 74 -14.04 7.19 -2.69
CA ASP A 74 -13.71 6.61 -1.39
C ASP A 74 -12.21 6.33 -1.30
N LEU A 75 -11.60 5.83 -2.36
CA LEU A 75 -10.15 5.61 -2.40
C LEU A 75 -9.39 6.93 -2.29
N LYS A 76 -9.85 7.95 -2.98
CA LYS A 76 -9.23 9.29 -2.94
C LYS A 76 -9.25 9.87 -1.53
N ASN A 77 -10.30 9.59 -0.77
CA ASN A 77 -10.49 10.13 0.58
C ASN A 77 -10.14 9.13 1.68
N ILE A 78 -9.49 8.02 1.34
CA ILE A 78 -9.17 6.98 2.31
C ILE A 78 -8.36 7.54 3.49
N PRO A 79 -8.77 7.29 4.75
CA PRO A 79 -7.99 7.73 5.91
C PRO A 79 -6.75 6.86 6.08
N TYR A 80 -5.75 7.42 6.77
CA TYR A 80 -4.48 6.71 6.98
C TYR A 80 -4.67 5.34 7.63
N LYS A 81 -5.52 5.26 8.66
CA LYS A 81 -5.72 4.01 9.38
C LYS A 81 -6.26 2.91 8.47
N GLU A 82 -7.20 3.25 7.61
CA GLU A 82 -7.76 2.28 6.68
C GLU A 82 -6.76 1.92 5.58
N TRP A 83 -6.05 2.90 5.03
CA TRP A 83 -5.01 2.64 4.04
C TRP A 83 -3.93 1.71 4.61
N ARG A 84 -3.49 1.97 5.84
CA ARG A 84 -2.49 1.13 6.52
C ARG A 84 -3.02 -0.29 6.72
N ASP A 85 -4.29 -0.43 7.09
CA ASP A 85 -4.91 -1.74 7.29
C ASP A 85 -5.01 -2.51 5.97
N VAL A 86 -5.32 -1.82 4.87
CA VAL A 86 -5.30 -2.44 3.53
C VAL A 86 -3.90 -2.94 3.19
N VAL A 87 -2.88 -2.12 3.40
CA VAL A 87 -1.49 -2.50 3.13
C VAL A 87 -1.10 -3.70 4.00
N HIS A 88 -1.44 -3.65 5.27
CA HIS A 88 -1.12 -4.74 6.20
C HIS A 88 -1.82 -6.03 5.80
N SER A 89 -3.13 -5.97 5.59
CA SER A 89 -3.95 -7.17 5.37
C SER A 89 -3.76 -7.78 3.98
N MET A 90 -3.59 -6.95 2.96
CA MET A 90 -3.59 -7.42 1.58
C MET A 90 -2.19 -7.65 1.01
N TYR A 91 -1.17 -7.10 1.64
CA TYR A 91 0.22 -7.24 1.16
C TYR A 91 1.14 -7.81 2.24
N TRP A 92 1.27 -7.10 3.36
CA TRP A 92 2.25 -7.44 4.39
C TRP A 92 1.96 -8.78 5.05
N SER A 93 0.75 -8.96 5.60
CA SER A 93 0.37 -10.20 6.29
C SER A 93 0.20 -11.37 5.34
N LYS A 94 -0.27 -11.10 4.12
CA LYS A 94 -0.45 -12.14 3.11
C LYS A 94 0.85 -12.90 2.83
N TRP A 95 1.96 -12.19 2.85
CA TRP A 95 3.29 -12.77 2.64
C TRP A 95 4.00 -13.09 3.95
N LYS A 96 3.29 -12.98 5.08
CA LYS A 96 3.80 -13.28 6.43
C LYS A 96 5.07 -12.51 6.75
N ALA A 97 5.13 -11.26 6.30
CA ALA A 97 6.32 -10.45 6.50
C ALA A 97 6.63 -10.20 7.97
N ASP A 98 5.61 -10.19 8.85
CA ASP A 98 5.83 -10.07 10.29
C ASP A 98 6.69 -11.20 10.87
N LEU A 99 6.68 -12.36 10.23
CA LEU A 99 7.44 -13.53 10.69
C LEU A 99 8.89 -13.53 10.21
N ILE A 100 9.25 -12.61 9.31
CA ILE A 100 10.60 -12.50 8.79
C ILE A 100 11.43 -11.69 9.79
N GLU A 101 12.54 -12.29 10.26
CA GLU A 101 13.38 -11.65 11.28
C GLU A 101 14.08 -10.40 10.75
N SER A 102 14.54 -10.44 9.50
CA SER A 102 15.24 -9.31 8.90
C SER A 102 14.26 -8.33 8.30
N GLN A 103 14.24 -7.11 8.84
CA GLN A 103 13.42 -6.04 8.29
C GLN A 103 13.77 -5.75 6.82
N ARG A 104 15.07 -5.80 6.51
CA ARG A 104 15.53 -5.55 5.14
C ARG A 104 14.97 -6.58 4.16
N VAL A 105 15.00 -7.85 4.52
CA VAL A 105 14.49 -8.93 3.68
C VAL A 105 12.99 -8.81 3.52
N ALA A 106 12.25 -8.52 4.60
CA ALA A 106 10.81 -8.35 4.54
C ALA A 106 10.43 -7.18 3.61
N ASN A 107 11.13 -6.06 3.74
CA ASN A 107 10.88 -4.89 2.89
C ASN A 107 11.12 -5.21 1.42
N MET A 108 12.20 -5.92 1.12
CA MET A 108 12.53 -6.31 -0.25
C MET A 108 11.47 -7.22 -0.84
N LEU A 109 11.03 -8.21 -0.08
CA LEU A 109 10.03 -9.19 -0.53
C LEU A 109 8.69 -8.52 -0.83
N VAL A 110 8.18 -7.74 0.13
CA VAL A 110 6.87 -7.09 -0.02
C VAL A 110 6.91 -6.07 -1.15
N ASP A 111 8.00 -5.31 -1.25
CA ASP A 111 8.17 -4.33 -2.30
C ASP A 111 8.21 -4.99 -3.68
N TRP A 112 8.93 -6.09 -3.83
CA TRP A 112 8.99 -6.82 -5.09
C TRP A 112 7.61 -7.31 -5.52
N VAL A 113 6.85 -7.87 -4.61
CA VAL A 113 5.48 -8.34 -4.88
C VAL A 113 4.58 -7.16 -5.26
N TRP A 114 4.74 -6.04 -4.56
CA TRP A 114 3.95 -4.83 -4.81
C TRP A 114 4.17 -4.30 -6.22
N VAL A 115 5.44 -4.11 -6.61
CA VAL A 115 5.80 -3.56 -7.92
C VAL A 115 5.40 -4.48 -9.05
N SER A 116 5.59 -5.79 -8.86
CA SER A 116 5.29 -6.80 -9.89
C SER A 116 3.83 -7.20 -9.95
N GLY A 117 3.03 -6.81 -8.93
CA GLY A 117 1.69 -7.33 -8.76
C GLY A 117 1.73 -8.75 -8.20
N GLN A 118 0.74 -9.11 -7.40
CA GLN A 118 0.77 -10.38 -6.68
C GLN A 118 0.87 -11.60 -7.60
N ASN A 119 0.08 -11.59 -8.68
CA ASN A 119 0.08 -12.73 -9.61
C ASN A 119 1.30 -12.71 -10.53
N ILE A 120 1.72 -11.53 -10.95
CA ILE A 120 2.86 -11.36 -11.84
C ILE A 120 4.16 -11.71 -11.10
N GLY A 121 4.27 -11.29 -9.84
CA GLY A 121 5.45 -11.61 -9.02
C GLY A 121 5.65 -13.10 -8.88
N ILE A 122 4.59 -13.86 -8.69
CA ILE A 122 4.66 -15.32 -8.59
C ILE A 122 5.13 -15.93 -9.91
N LYS A 123 4.64 -15.42 -11.04
CA LYS A 123 5.00 -15.95 -12.36
C LYS A 123 6.46 -15.69 -12.73
N ARG A 124 7.07 -14.68 -12.16
CA ARG A 124 8.47 -14.34 -12.47
C ARG A 124 9.47 -15.14 -11.66
N VAL A 125 9.03 -15.84 -10.66
CA VAL A 125 9.85 -16.76 -9.90
C VAL A 125 10.01 -18.09 -10.64
#